data_47f672f801545cec77d7d7dcd8c1556e
#
_entry.id   47f672f801545cec77d7d7dcd8c1556e
#
_cell.length_a   1.000
_cell.length_b   1.000
_cell.length_c   1.000
_cell.angle_alpha   90.00
_cell.angle_beta   90.00
_cell.angle_gamma   90.00
#
_symmetry.space_group_name_H-M   'P 1'
#
loop_
_entity.id
_entity.type
_entity.pdbx_description
1 polymer ?
#
loop_
_entity_poly.entity_id
_entity_poly.type
_entity_poly.pdbx_seq_one_letter_code
_entity_poly.pdbx_strand_id
1 'polypeptide(L)'
;MLIKGLNQGVLHMQETYKEIEKKDWAAKLMAIVVVVTMVTSTFVLFAPEASARTGTGSFGYVFKDSAESDGPTYAWTDIVSSGTKFLGSTTDGSQGPFDIGFDFEFYGTSYDEWYNGGDNGYITFGGAVSNAWTPYAIPASQLGTTAIAAGWFDGGFCVSKNPNSGVYYETVGDAGSRQLIIQMQDQVYWSARDGTSYCNSGSAWATNTLTWQIILNEGTNTIVLQYKDATGGSYYDNEYLTAGIQGIADGAQHGLQYKYRSTPSNTIADETAVKFVPPPPKRNDLKLSATTIPQPMSLAEDNILGATVTNNGVNCDTAG
;
A
#
# COMPACT_ATOMS: atom_id res chain seq x y z
N MET A 1 -72.30 -52.86 -8.09
CA MET A 1 -71.76 -52.19 -6.85
C MET A 1 -70.26 -52.40 -6.67
N LEU A 2 -69.69 -53.50 -7.15
CA LEU A 2 -68.20 -53.78 -7.00
C LEU A 2 -67.25 -52.85 -7.81
N ILE A 3 -67.69 -52.37 -8.99
CA ILE A 3 -66.78 -51.56 -9.88
C ILE A 3 -66.58 -50.17 -9.34
N LYS A 4 -67.53 -49.58 -8.58
CA LYS A 4 -67.31 -48.23 -7.94
C LYS A 4 -66.29 -48.23 -6.78
N GLY A 5 -66.25 -49.37 -6.04
CA GLY A 5 -65.28 -49.49 -4.94
C GLY A 5 -63.81 -49.64 -5.39
N LEU A 6 -63.61 -50.35 -6.53
CA LEU A 6 -62.28 -50.53 -7.11
C LEU A 6 -61.72 -49.21 -7.66
N ASN A 7 -62.54 -48.36 -8.30
CA ASN A 7 -62.05 -47.03 -8.80
C ASN A 7 -61.72 -46.08 -7.68
N GLN A 8 -62.44 -46.10 -6.54
CA GLN A 8 -62.08 -45.25 -5.40
C GLN A 8 -60.78 -45.71 -4.72
N GLY A 9 -60.49 -46.99 -4.63
CA GLY A 9 -59.27 -47.54 -4.09
C GLY A 9 -58.02 -47.18 -4.94
N VAL A 10 -58.18 -47.24 -6.27
CA VAL A 10 -57.12 -46.87 -7.20
C VAL A 10 -56.78 -45.32 -7.12
N LEU A 11 -57.84 -44.52 -7.04
CA LEU A 11 -57.63 -43.04 -6.86
C LEU A 11 -56.95 -42.72 -5.54
N HIS A 12 -57.31 -43.35 -4.46
CA HIS A 12 -56.70 -43.14 -3.15
C HIS A 12 -55.26 -43.63 -3.12
N MET A 13 -54.88 -44.71 -3.76
CA MET A 13 -53.48 -45.14 -3.91
C MET A 13 -52.66 -44.17 -4.76
N GLN A 14 -53.25 -43.63 -5.83
CA GLN A 14 -52.54 -42.62 -6.67
C GLN A 14 -52.29 -41.29 -5.91
N GLU A 15 -53.25 -40.87 -5.10
CA GLU A 15 -53.05 -39.68 -4.25
C GLU A 15 -51.98 -39.91 -3.18
N THR A 16 -52.05 -41.11 -2.53
CA THR A 16 -51.02 -41.48 -1.52
C THR A 16 -49.61 -41.57 -2.14
N TYR A 17 -49.51 -42.15 -3.34
CA TYR A 17 -48.21 -42.21 -4.06
C TYR A 17 -47.66 -40.80 -4.40
N LYS A 18 -48.52 -39.92 -4.89
CA LYS A 18 -48.13 -38.50 -5.16
C LYS A 18 -47.73 -37.75 -3.90
N GLU A 19 -48.34 -38.02 -2.77
CA GLU A 19 -47.96 -37.42 -1.48
C GLU A 19 -46.62 -37.95 -0.97
N ILE A 20 -46.32 -39.23 -1.17
CA ILE A 20 -45.03 -39.85 -0.83
C ILE A 20 -43.91 -39.27 -1.73
N GLU A 21 -44.17 -39.18 -3.03
CA GLU A 21 -43.20 -38.57 -3.98
C GLU A 21 -42.89 -37.13 -3.66
N LYS A 22 -43.90 -36.32 -3.28
CA LYS A 22 -43.71 -34.93 -2.83
C LYS A 22 -42.88 -34.83 -1.55
N LYS A 23 -43.09 -35.71 -0.57
CA LYS A 23 -42.31 -35.75 0.68
C LYS A 23 -40.86 -36.16 0.42
N ASP A 24 -40.64 -37.15 -0.45
CA ASP A 24 -39.28 -37.59 -0.81
C ASP A 24 -38.52 -36.51 -1.58
N TRP A 25 -39.21 -35.77 -2.48
CA TRP A 25 -38.62 -34.65 -3.20
C TRP A 25 -38.27 -33.48 -2.25
N ALA A 26 -39.12 -33.13 -1.30
CA ALA A 26 -38.86 -32.10 -0.32
C ALA A 26 -37.69 -32.46 0.61
N ALA A 27 -37.57 -33.72 1.02
CA ALA A 27 -36.43 -34.20 1.81
C ALA A 27 -35.14 -34.16 1.03
N LYS A 28 -35.13 -34.52 -0.26
CA LYS A 28 -33.96 -34.39 -1.14
C LYS A 28 -33.57 -32.95 -1.38
N LEU A 29 -34.54 -32.04 -1.59
CA LEU A 29 -34.30 -30.63 -1.74
C LEU A 29 -33.67 -30.02 -0.46
N MET A 30 -34.23 -30.39 0.70
CA MET A 30 -33.69 -29.95 2.00
C MET A 30 -32.25 -30.45 2.22
N ALA A 31 -31.97 -31.70 1.86
CA ALA A 31 -30.60 -32.24 1.95
C ALA A 31 -29.61 -31.48 1.03
N ILE A 32 -30.02 -31.12 -0.19
CA ILE A 32 -29.19 -30.32 -1.12
C ILE A 32 -28.96 -28.93 -0.57
N VAL A 33 -29.98 -28.27 -0.03
CA VAL A 33 -29.84 -26.94 0.56
C VAL A 33 -28.89 -26.98 1.76
N VAL A 34 -28.99 -27.98 2.63
CA VAL A 34 -28.08 -28.14 3.78
C VAL A 34 -26.64 -28.39 3.32
N VAL A 35 -26.42 -29.21 2.30
CA VAL A 35 -25.10 -29.47 1.74
C VAL A 35 -24.52 -28.21 1.10
N VAL A 36 -25.34 -27.48 0.33
CA VAL A 36 -24.89 -26.21 -0.30
C VAL A 36 -24.55 -25.16 0.76
N THR A 37 -25.37 -25.03 1.81
CA THR A 37 -25.06 -24.09 2.91
C THR A 37 -23.84 -24.51 3.73
N MET A 38 -23.60 -25.79 3.94
CA MET A 38 -22.36 -26.28 4.58
C MET A 38 -21.15 -26.06 3.71
N VAL A 39 -21.23 -26.29 2.40
CA VAL A 39 -20.09 -26.04 1.48
C VAL A 39 -19.79 -24.55 1.37
N THR A 40 -20.81 -23.69 1.29
CA THR A 40 -20.58 -22.23 1.25
C THR A 40 -20.04 -21.68 2.57
N SER A 41 -20.45 -22.21 3.73
CA SER A 41 -19.92 -21.80 5.03
C SER A 41 -18.49 -22.31 5.28
N THR A 42 -18.08 -23.44 4.71
CA THR A 42 -16.69 -23.91 4.80
C THR A 42 -15.74 -23.18 3.85
N PHE A 43 -16.24 -22.67 2.71
CA PHE A 43 -15.40 -21.86 1.81
C PHE A 43 -15.03 -20.47 2.38
N VAL A 44 -15.89 -19.90 3.24
CA VAL A 44 -15.56 -18.61 3.93
C VAL A 44 -14.49 -18.80 5.01
N LEU A 45 -14.28 -20.04 5.50
CA LEU A 45 -13.31 -20.34 6.58
C LEU A 45 -11.89 -20.65 6.07
N PHE A 46 -11.65 -20.67 4.76
CA PHE A 46 -10.35 -20.98 4.17
C PHE A 46 -9.81 -19.89 3.21
N ALA A 47 -10.37 -18.68 3.24
CA ALA A 47 -9.64 -17.57 2.68
C ALA A 47 -8.38 -17.38 3.56
N PRO A 48 -7.16 -17.45 3.00
CA PRO A 48 -5.97 -17.12 3.77
C PRO A 48 -6.16 -15.70 4.28
N GLU A 49 -6.32 -15.55 5.60
CA GLU A 49 -6.33 -14.23 6.21
C GLU A 49 -4.98 -13.58 5.89
N ALA A 50 -5.01 -12.39 5.31
CA ALA A 50 -3.81 -11.61 5.17
C ALA A 50 -3.22 -11.41 6.57
N SER A 51 -2.01 -11.94 6.79
CA SER A 51 -1.37 -11.82 8.10
C SER A 51 -1.11 -10.34 8.37
N ALA A 52 -1.76 -9.81 9.40
CA ALA A 52 -1.59 -8.45 9.85
C ALA A 52 -0.12 -8.14 10.15
N ARG A 53 0.37 -6.99 9.67
CA ARG A 53 1.79 -6.62 9.81
C ARG A 53 1.95 -5.18 10.29
N THR A 54 2.84 -5.05 11.26
CA THR A 54 3.33 -3.76 11.77
C THR A 54 4.85 -3.80 11.88
N GLY A 55 5.50 -2.65 11.84
CA GLY A 55 6.95 -2.54 12.00
C GLY A 55 7.39 -1.15 12.38
N THR A 56 8.58 -1.06 12.98
CA THR A 56 9.19 0.20 13.40
C THR A 56 10.62 0.28 12.87
N GLY A 57 10.95 1.39 12.22
CA GLY A 57 12.30 1.69 11.72
C GLY A 57 13.15 2.41 12.75
N SER A 58 14.46 2.37 12.57
CA SER A 58 15.44 2.97 13.47
C SER A 58 15.33 4.50 13.61
N PHE A 59 14.82 5.20 12.59
CA PHE A 59 14.53 6.64 12.67
C PHE A 59 13.24 6.97 13.44
N GLY A 60 12.35 5.97 13.60
CA GLY A 60 11.08 6.13 14.30
C GLY A 60 9.84 6.08 13.41
N TYR A 61 9.99 5.90 12.08
CA TYR A 61 8.85 5.55 11.25
C TYR A 61 8.22 4.24 11.72
N VAL A 62 6.90 4.18 11.72
CA VAL A 62 6.13 2.95 11.94
C VAL A 62 5.27 2.67 10.73
N PHE A 63 5.09 1.39 10.38
CA PHE A 63 4.05 1.01 9.43
C PHE A 63 3.02 0.11 10.07
N LYS A 64 1.80 0.15 9.51
CA LYS A 64 0.73 -0.83 9.68
C LYS A 64 0.12 -1.13 8.33
N ASP A 65 -0.31 -2.36 8.11
CA ASP A 65 -1.10 -2.69 6.93
C ASP A 65 -2.60 -2.79 7.24
N SER A 66 -3.40 -2.95 6.19
CA SER A 66 -4.87 -2.97 6.28
C SER A 66 -5.44 -4.24 6.94
N ALA A 67 -4.61 -5.23 7.24
CA ALA A 67 -5.03 -6.42 8.00
C ALA A 67 -4.96 -6.19 9.52
N GLU A 68 -4.25 -5.13 9.98
CA GLU A 68 -4.27 -4.71 11.38
C GLU A 68 -5.61 -4.07 11.73
N SER A 69 -6.14 -4.35 12.91
CA SER A 69 -7.46 -3.84 13.35
C SER A 69 -7.56 -2.31 13.41
N ASP A 70 -6.43 -1.63 13.59
CA ASP A 70 -6.27 -0.17 13.57
C ASP A 70 -5.36 0.29 12.42
N GLY A 71 -5.24 -0.53 11.39
CA GLY A 71 -4.49 -0.25 10.17
C GLY A 71 -5.23 0.71 9.22
N PRO A 72 -4.58 1.09 8.11
CA PRO A 72 -5.21 1.93 7.10
C PRO A 72 -6.31 1.17 6.37
N THR A 73 -7.37 1.89 5.99
CA THR A 73 -8.36 1.33 5.06
C THR A 73 -7.83 1.43 3.63
N TYR A 74 -7.98 0.37 2.84
CA TYR A 74 -7.76 0.42 1.40
C TYR A 74 -8.82 1.35 0.76
N ALA A 75 -8.36 2.35 0.00
CA ALA A 75 -9.22 3.34 -0.66
C ALA A 75 -8.57 3.80 -1.98
N TRP A 76 -8.84 3.08 -3.05
CA TRP A 76 -8.25 3.31 -4.36
C TRP A 76 -8.83 4.54 -5.05
N THR A 77 -7.97 5.45 -5.50
CA THR A 77 -8.33 6.57 -6.38
C THR A 77 -7.66 6.34 -7.74
N ASP A 78 -8.44 5.94 -8.74
CA ASP A 78 -7.91 5.68 -10.09
C ASP A 78 -7.61 7.00 -10.82
N ILE A 79 -6.36 7.23 -11.16
CA ILE A 79 -5.89 8.44 -11.85
C ILE A 79 -5.51 8.19 -13.32
N VAL A 80 -5.84 7.03 -13.89
CA VAL A 80 -5.52 6.73 -15.31
C VAL A 80 -6.18 7.71 -16.27
N SER A 81 -7.39 8.20 -15.93
CA SER A 81 -8.15 9.10 -16.80
C SER A 81 -7.91 10.59 -16.52
N SER A 82 -7.43 10.96 -15.32
CA SER A 82 -7.26 12.36 -14.89
C SER A 82 -5.80 12.76 -14.76
N GLY A 83 -4.94 11.84 -14.32
CA GLY A 83 -3.53 12.09 -14.06
C GLY A 83 -2.67 12.22 -15.32
N THR A 84 -1.47 12.74 -15.12
CA THR A 84 -0.46 12.85 -16.16
C THR A 84 0.26 11.53 -16.34
N LYS A 85 0.10 10.89 -17.51
CA LYS A 85 0.93 9.75 -17.92
C LYS A 85 2.28 10.25 -18.43
N PHE A 86 3.36 9.93 -17.76
CA PHE A 86 4.70 10.36 -18.16
C PHE A 86 5.62 9.21 -18.61
N LEU A 87 5.27 7.98 -18.27
CA LEU A 87 6.00 6.79 -18.71
C LEU A 87 5.02 5.74 -19.21
N GLY A 88 5.23 5.28 -20.43
CA GLY A 88 4.46 4.21 -21.09
C GLY A 88 5.35 3.29 -21.91
N SER A 89 6.63 3.17 -21.55
CA SER A 89 7.60 2.29 -22.19
C SER A 89 8.52 1.69 -21.15
N THR A 90 9.09 0.53 -21.45
CA THR A 90 10.08 -0.11 -20.59
C THR A 90 11.39 0.69 -20.61
N THR A 91 11.90 1.07 -19.43
CA THR A 91 13.17 1.77 -19.26
C THR A 91 13.65 1.72 -17.81
N ASP A 92 14.94 1.44 -17.62
CA ASP A 92 15.63 1.55 -16.33
C ASP A 92 16.09 2.98 -16.01
N GLY A 93 15.87 3.91 -16.95
CA GLY A 93 16.26 5.31 -16.82
C GLY A 93 15.29 6.07 -15.90
N SER A 94 15.84 6.88 -14.99
CA SER A 94 15.03 7.76 -14.15
C SER A 94 14.36 8.88 -14.95
N GLN A 95 13.16 9.30 -14.54
CA GLN A 95 12.44 10.46 -15.05
C GLN A 95 12.22 11.46 -13.93
N GLY A 96 12.11 12.73 -14.28
CA GLY A 96 11.92 13.85 -13.35
C GLY A 96 13.02 14.90 -13.47
N PRO A 97 13.08 15.90 -12.57
CA PRO A 97 12.21 16.04 -11.38
C PRO A 97 10.75 16.31 -11.76
N PHE A 98 9.85 15.87 -10.92
CA PHE A 98 8.43 16.19 -10.95
C PHE A 98 8.05 16.91 -9.66
N ASP A 99 7.19 17.91 -9.77
CA ASP A 99 6.65 18.66 -8.63
C ASP A 99 5.74 17.76 -7.77
N ILE A 100 5.91 17.80 -6.45
CA ILE A 100 5.00 17.17 -5.48
C ILE A 100 3.72 17.99 -5.36
N GLY A 101 3.81 19.30 -5.53
CA GLY A 101 2.73 20.26 -5.36
C GLY A 101 2.58 20.79 -3.93
N PHE A 102 3.40 20.32 -2.99
CA PHE A 102 3.48 20.77 -1.59
C PHE A 102 4.80 20.33 -0.97
N ASP A 103 5.18 20.95 0.16
CA ASP A 103 6.33 20.52 0.94
C ASP A 103 6.02 19.19 1.64
N PHE A 104 6.87 18.20 1.40
CA PHE A 104 6.77 16.86 2.00
C PHE A 104 8.02 16.56 2.82
N GLU A 105 7.84 16.44 4.15
CA GLU A 105 8.94 16.07 5.05
C GLU A 105 9.17 14.56 5.05
N PHE A 106 10.39 14.14 4.72
CA PHE A 106 10.77 12.74 4.69
C PHE A 106 12.16 12.53 5.30
N TYR A 107 12.24 11.74 6.37
CA TYR A 107 13.44 11.56 7.20
C TYR A 107 14.07 12.88 7.69
N GLY A 108 13.23 13.87 8.04
CA GLY A 108 13.65 15.16 8.56
C GLY A 108 14.17 16.14 7.51
N THR A 109 13.98 15.86 6.23
CA THR A 109 14.30 16.76 5.11
C THR A 109 13.01 17.05 4.34
N SER A 110 12.77 18.32 4.01
CA SER A 110 11.65 18.74 3.17
C SER A 110 12.00 18.62 1.69
N TYR A 111 11.07 18.09 0.91
CA TYR A 111 11.15 17.90 -0.54
C TYR A 111 9.91 18.46 -1.20
N ASP A 112 10.08 19.14 -2.33
CA ASP A 112 9.03 19.64 -3.22
C ASP A 112 9.05 18.93 -4.59
N GLU A 113 10.09 18.13 -4.84
CA GLU A 113 10.30 17.37 -6.08
C GLU A 113 10.61 15.89 -5.80
N TRP A 114 10.25 15.05 -6.78
CA TRP A 114 10.53 13.62 -6.77
C TRP A 114 11.00 13.13 -8.15
N TYR A 115 11.64 11.96 -8.18
CA TYR A 115 12.12 11.29 -9.38
C TYR A 115 11.56 9.87 -9.44
N ASN A 116 11.15 9.43 -10.63
CA ASN A 116 10.73 8.06 -10.86
C ASN A 116 11.94 7.19 -11.23
N GLY A 117 12.00 5.98 -10.74
CA GLY A 117 13.08 5.01 -10.99
C GLY A 117 12.85 4.14 -12.23
N GLY A 118 12.31 4.70 -13.31
CA GLY A 118 11.95 3.94 -14.51
C GLY A 118 10.69 3.13 -14.32
N ASP A 119 10.69 1.95 -14.88
CA ASP A 119 9.61 0.96 -14.71
C ASP A 119 9.85 -0.02 -13.54
N ASN A 120 10.84 0.29 -12.69
CA ASN A 120 11.31 -0.60 -11.62
C ASN A 120 10.59 -0.42 -10.27
N GLY A 121 9.54 0.39 -10.19
CA GLY A 121 8.63 0.40 -9.06
C GLY A 121 9.10 1.11 -7.79
N TYR A 122 9.94 2.15 -7.92
CA TYR A 122 10.38 3.02 -6.83
C TYR A 122 10.43 4.48 -7.26
N ILE A 123 10.41 5.38 -6.27
CA ILE A 123 10.68 6.80 -6.44
C ILE A 123 11.83 7.24 -5.53
N THR A 124 12.52 8.33 -5.89
CA THR A 124 13.61 8.89 -5.10
C THR A 124 13.43 10.39 -4.89
N PHE A 125 14.12 10.90 -3.86
CA PHE A 125 14.13 12.32 -3.50
C PHE A 125 15.58 12.83 -3.44
N GLY A 126 15.75 14.11 -3.77
CA GLY A 126 17.05 14.76 -3.75
C GLY A 126 17.98 14.35 -4.88
N GLY A 127 17.55 13.51 -5.80
CA GLY A 127 18.30 13.12 -6.99
C GLY A 127 17.74 11.89 -7.69
N ALA A 128 18.05 11.81 -8.99
CA ALA A 128 17.66 10.72 -9.85
C ALA A 128 18.51 9.45 -9.62
N VAL A 129 17.86 8.28 -9.59
CA VAL A 129 18.54 6.97 -9.57
C VAL A 129 18.06 6.14 -10.74
N SER A 130 18.99 5.69 -11.57
CA SER A 130 18.73 4.85 -12.74
C SER A 130 19.36 3.47 -12.57
N ASN A 131 18.90 2.51 -13.34
CA ASN A 131 19.48 1.15 -13.44
C ASN A 131 19.43 0.34 -12.13
N ALA A 132 18.48 0.64 -11.23
CA ALA A 132 18.27 -0.15 -10.02
C ALA A 132 17.17 -1.22 -10.26
N TRP A 133 17.39 -2.13 -11.21
CA TRP A 133 16.43 -3.19 -11.54
C TRP A 133 16.48 -4.39 -10.56
N THR A 134 17.61 -4.62 -9.88
CA THR A 134 17.73 -5.73 -8.94
C THR A 134 17.28 -5.30 -7.54
N PRO A 135 16.19 -5.87 -7.00
CA PRO A 135 15.73 -5.54 -5.65
C PRO A 135 16.65 -6.12 -4.58
N TYR A 136 16.91 -5.32 -3.56
CA TYR A 136 17.64 -5.69 -2.34
C TYR A 136 16.78 -5.41 -1.11
N ALA A 137 17.22 -5.91 0.04
CA ALA A 137 16.62 -5.54 1.32
C ALA A 137 16.85 -4.05 1.63
N ILE A 138 15.83 -3.39 2.18
CA ILE A 138 15.89 -1.98 2.59
C ILE A 138 16.51 -1.87 4.01
N PRO A 139 17.47 -0.95 4.22
CA PRO A 139 17.99 0.06 3.28
C PRO A 139 18.97 -0.52 2.26
N ALA A 140 18.87 -0.05 1.01
CA ALA A 140 19.65 -0.52 -0.12
C ALA A 140 20.35 0.64 -0.83
N SER A 141 21.67 0.55 -1.01
CA SER A 141 22.46 1.58 -1.70
C SER A 141 22.06 1.79 -3.16
N GLN A 142 21.48 0.77 -3.80
CA GLN A 142 20.99 0.82 -5.18
C GLN A 142 19.82 1.80 -5.38
N LEU A 143 19.04 2.06 -4.35
CA LEU A 143 17.96 3.06 -4.36
C LEU A 143 18.46 4.49 -4.07
N GLY A 144 19.76 4.69 -3.97
CA GLY A 144 20.31 5.96 -3.51
C GLY A 144 20.08 6.19 -2.02
N THR A 145 20.03 7.46 -1.61
CA THR A 145 19.96 7.82 -0.19
C THR A 145 18.54 7.85 0.35
N THR A 146 17.58 8.35 -0.44
CA THR A 146 16.21 8.60 0.02
C THR A 146 15.25 8.10 -1.04
N ALA A 147 14.41 7.11 -0.68
CA ALA A 147 13.56 6.43 -1.63
C ALA A 147 12.31 5.80 -0.97
N ILE A 148 11.26 5.66 -1.77
CA ILE A 148 10.07 4.86 -1.48
C ILE A 148 9.97 3.79 -2.56
N ALA A 149 9.92 2.54 -2.17
CA ALA A 149 9.69 1.40 -3.04
C ALA A 149 8.31 0.81 -2.74
N ALA A 150 7.42 0.73 -3.73
CA ALA A 150 6.13 0.08 -3.59
C ALA A 150 6.13 -1.30 -4.23
N GLY A 151 6.77 -1.44 -5.39
CA GLY A 151 6.91 -2.71 -6.10
C GLY A 151 8.25 -2.74 -6.82
N TRP A 152 9.35 -2.63 -6.05
CA TRP A 152 10.68 -2.60 -6.64
C TRP A 152 11.12 -3.99 -7.09
N PHE A 153 11.20 -4.16 -8.39
CA PHE A 153 11.75 -5.31 -9.10
C PHE A 153 12.12 -4.89 -10.53
N ASP A 154 12.76 -5.78 -11.30
CA ASP A 154 13.05 -5.58 -12.73
C ASP A 154 11.75 -5.63 -13.52
N GLY A 155 11.16 -4.46 -13.75
CA GLY A 155 9.83 -4.27 -14.30
C GLY A 155 9.79 -4.01 -15.80
N GLY A 156 8.59 -3.71 -16.29
CA GLY A 156 8.32 -3.33 -17.66
C GLY A 156 6.84 -3.07 -17.89
N PHE A 157 6.51 -2.74 -19.13
CA PHE A 157 5.14 -2.54 -19.58
C PHE A 157 4.85 -3.31 -20.86
N CYS A 158 3.60 -3.77 -21.01
CA CYS A 158 3.09 -4.39 -22.22
C CYS A 158 2.08 -3.44 -22.91
N VAL A 159 2.54 -2.26 -23.31
CA VAL A 159 1.71 -1.16 -23.83
C VAL A 159 1.04 -1.52 -25.15
N SER A 160 1.67 -2.38 -25.96
CA SER A 160 1.08 -2.87 -27.21
C SER A 160 -0.22 -3.67 -27.00
N LYS A 161 -0.43 -4.21 -25.79
CA LYS A 161 -1.65 -4.93 -25.43
C LYS A 161 -2.58 -4.12 -24.54
N ASN A 162 -2.02 -3.31 -23.66
CA ASN A 162 -2.79 -2.39 -22.83
C ASN A 162 -2.18 -0.97 -22.92
N PRO A 163 -2.77 -0.09 -23.76
CA PRO A 163 -2.28 1.29 -23.89
C PRO A 163 -2.31 2.10 -22.59
N ASN A 164 -3.06 1.64 -21.58
CA ASN A 164 -3.13 2.28 -20.28
C ASN A 164 -1.98 1.85 -19.34
N SER A 165 -1.24 0.77 -19.67
CA SER A 165 -0.06 0.40 -18.87
C SER A 165 0.95 1.54 -18.82
N GLY A 166 1.53 1.80 -17.65
CA GLY A 166 2.50 2.89 -17.47
C GLY A 166 2.46 3.53 -16.12
N VAL A 167 3.16 4.66 -15.98
CA VAL A 167 3.21 5.43 -14.74
C VAL A 167 2.48 6.76 -14.92
N TYR A 168 1.62 7.05 -13.96
CA TYR A 168 0.79 8.25 -13.87
C TYR A 168 1.05 8.96 -12.54
N TYR A 169 0.84 10.27 -12.51
CA TYR A 169 0.80 11.02 -11.25
C TYR A 169 -0.24 12.13 -11.31
N GLU A 170 -0.75 12.49 -10.15
CA GLU A 170 -1.68 13.60 -9.96
C GLU A 170 -1.62 14.08 -8.51
N THR A 171 -1.60 15.41 -8.31
CA THR A 171 -1.79 16.00 -6.98
C THR A 171 -3.22 16.48 -6.86
N VAL A 172 -3.95 15.93 -5.88
CA VAL A 172 -5.39 16.17 -5.66
C VAL A 172 -5.65 16.74 -4.27
N GLY A 173 -6.82 17.35 -4.09
CA GLY A 173 -7.27 17.91 -2.81
C GLY A 173 -6.93 19.37 -2.62
N ASP A 174 -7.39 19.94 -1.50
CA ASP A 174 -7.21 21.35 -1.15
C ASP A 174 -5.91 21.57 -0.38
N ALA A 175 -5.33 22.77 -0.50
CA ALA A 175 -4.11 23.14 0.21
C ALA A 175 -4.22 22.89 1.72
N GLY A 176 -3.19 22.27 2.29
CA GLY A 176 -3.13 21.79 3.68
C GLY A 176 -3.58 20.33 3.87
N SER A 177 -4.17 19.70 2.82
CA SER A 177 -4.60 18.29 2.84
C SER A 177 -4.47 17.62 1.48
N ARG A 178 -3.58 18.13 0.62
CA ARG A 178 -3.33 17.56 -0.71
C ARG A 178 -2.70 16.17 -0.62
N GLN A 179 -2.89 15.41 -1.68
CA GLN A 179 -2.26 14.10 -1.86
C GLN A 179 -1.58 14.08 -3.22
N LEU A 180 -0.30 13.76 -3.26
CA LEU A 180 0.34 13.31 -4.49
C LEU A 180 0.10 11.81 -4.63
N ILE A 181 -0.57 11.40 -5.69
CA ILE A 181 -0.80 10.01 -6.07
C ILE A 181 0.11 9.67 -7.22
N ILE A 182 0.93 8.64 -7.08
CA ILE A 182 1.76 8.08 -8.15
C ILE A 182 1.25 6.66 -8.38
N GLN A 183 0.75 6.37 -9.58
CA GLN A 183 0.16 5.09 -9.94
C GLN A 183 1.00 4.37 -10.99
N MET A 184 1.44 3.16 -10.65
CA MET A 184 1.98 2.20 -11.59
C MET A 184 0.84 1.31 -12.06
N GLN A 185 0.47 1.45 -13.33
CA GLN A 185 -0.65 0.73 -13.93
C GLN A 185 -0.14 -0.44 -14.75
N ASP A 186 -0.57 -1.65 -14.40
CA ASP A 186 -0.27 -2.90 -15.12
C ASP A 186 1.24 -3.08 -15.39
N GLN A 187 2.06 -2.90 -14.35
CA GLN A 187 3.48 -3.25 -14.39
C GLN A 187 3.63 -4.76 -14.55
N VAL A 188 4.49 -5.17 -15.45
CA VAL A 188 4.82 -6.58 -15.67
C VAL A 188 6.28 -6.83 -15.31
N TYR A 189 6.65 -8.09 -15.08
CA TYR A 189 8.05 -8.46 -14.96
C TYR A 189 8.77 -8.23 -16.30
N TRP A 190 10.05 -7.85 -16.29
CA TRP A 190 10.79 -7.44 -17.48
C TRP A 190 10.71 -8.47 -18.62
N SER A 191 10.65 -9.77 -18.32
CA SER A 191 10.51 -10.83 -19.32
C SER A 191 9.13 -10.87 -20.00
N ALA A 192 8.12 -10.16 -19.44
CA ALA A 192 6.77 -10.06 -19.99
C ALA A 192 6.46 -8.69 -20.65
N ARG A 193 7.47 -7.79 -20.77
CA ARG A 193 7.34 -6.47 -21.40
C ARG A 193 7.13 -6.55 -22.90
N ASP A 194 6.85 -5.42 -23.52
CA ASP A 194 6.77 -5.27 -24.96
C ASP A 194 7.99 -5.85 -25.69
N GLY A 195 7.74 -6.50 -26.81
CA GLY A 195 8.77 -7.17 -27.63
C GLY A 195 9.10 -8.59 -27.17
N THR A 196 8.56 -9.07 -26.06
CA THR A 196 8.75 -10.45 -25.59
C THR A 196 7.63 -11.38 -26.06
N SER A 197 7.88 -12.68 -26.05
CA SER A 197 6.87 -13.69 -26.37
C SER A 197 5.70 -13.67 -25.37
N TYR A 198 5.94 -13.29 -24.12
CA TYR A 198 4.91 -13.21 -23.08
C TYR A 198 3.90 -12.09 -23.32
N CYS A 199 4.36 -10.89 -23.65
CA CYS A 199 3.46 -9.80 -24.06
C CYS A 199 2.71 -10.15 -25.34
N ASN A 200 3.33 -10.88 -26.27
CA ASN A 200 2.75 -11.22 -27.56
C ASN A 200 1.86 -12.47 -27.54
N SER A 201 2.00 -13.37 -26.56
CA SER A 201 1.29 -14.64 -26.48
C SER A 201 -0.02 -14.57 -25.71
N GLY A 202 -1.11 -14.13 -26.36
CA GLY A 202 -2.47 -14.28 -25.85
C GLY A 202 -2.76 -13.51 -24.54
N SER A 203 -3.47 -14.14 -23.61
CA SER A 203 -3.94 -13.53 -22.35
C SER A 203 -2.94 -13.62 -21.19
N ALA A 204 -1.77 -14.20 -21.38
CA ALA A 204 -0.81 -14.40 -20.29
C ALA A 204 -0.30 -13.10 -19.64
N TRP A 205 -0.24 -12.00 -20.40
CA TRP A 205 0.12 -10.67 -19.88
C TRP A 205 -0.93 -10.12 -18.92
N ALA A 206 -2.23 -10.37 -19.19
CA ALA A 206 -3.33 -9.81 -18.42
C ALA A 206 -3.48 -10.43 -17.01
N THR A 207 -2.85 -11.57 -16.79
CA THR A 207 -2.90 -12.30 -15.50
C THR A 207 -1.61 -12.16 -14.69
N ASN A 208 -0.65 -11.36 -15.17
CA ASN A 208 0.69 -11.20 -14.56
C ASN A 208 1.05 -9.72 -14.41
N THR A 209 0.06 -8.87 -14.18
CA THR A 209 0.24 -7.44 -13.94
C THR A 209 0.22 -7.13 -12.45
N LEU A 210 0.93 -6.08 -12.08
CA LEU A 210 0.87 -5.45 -10.76
C LEU A 210 0.39 -4.02 -10.94
N THR A 211 -0.59 -3.63 -10.12
CA THR A 211 -1.14 -2.27 -10.11
C THR A 211 -1.14 -1.75 -8.69
N TRP A 212 -0.40 -0.68 -8.47
CA TRP A 212 -0.21 -0.12 -7.13
C TRP A 212 -0.03 1.40 -7.16
N GLN A 213 -0.13 2.02 -5.99
CA GLN A 213 0.06 3.45 -5.80
C GLN A 213 1.02 3.75 -4.65
N ILE A 214 1.77 4.85 -4.81
CA ILE A 214 2.40 5.58 -3.71
C ILE A 214 1.59 6.86 -3.52
N ILE A 215 1.16 7.13 -2.28
CA ILE A 215 0.41 8.34 -1.91
C ILE A 215 1.19 9.09 -0.84
N LEU A 216 1.58 10.34 -1.15
CA LEU A 216 2.18 11.26 -0.19
C LEU A 216 1.10 12.21 0.32
N ASN A 217 0.98 12.37 1.63
CA ASN A 217 -0.06 13.17 2.25
C ASN A 217 0.52 14.47 2.83
N GLU A 218 0.03 15.61 2.33
CA GLU A 218 0.37 16.95 2.85
C GLU A 218 0.04 17.08 4.34
N GLY A 219 0.84 17.82 5.07
CA GLY A 219 0.64 18.17 6.48
C GLY A 219 0.91 17.05 7.47
N THR A 220 0.52 15.81 7.14
CA THR A 220 0.80 14.64 7.98
C THR A 220 2.12 13.96 7.65
N ASN A 221 2.67 14.21 6.47
CA ASN A 221 3.85 13.54 5.91
C ASN A 221 3.79 12.01 5.96
N THR A 222 2.57 11.45 5.97
CA THR A 222 2.36 10.01 5.92
C THR A 222 2.45 9.52 4.48
N ILE A 223 2.95 8.29 4.33
CA ILE A 223 3.05 7.60 3.05
C ILE A 223 2.07 6.43 3.08
N VAL A 224 1.28 6.27 2.01
CA VAL A 224 0.44 5.09 1.86
C VAL A 224 0.83 4.37 0.58
N LEU A 225 1.13 3.08 0.68
CA LEU A 225 1.23 2.18 -0.46
C LEU A 225 -0.11 1.46 -0.59
N GLN A 226 -0.68 1.45 -1.79
CA GLN A 226 -1.89 0.69 -2.08
C GLN A 226 -1.64 -0.29 -3.22
N TYR A 227 -2.18 -1.49 -3.09
CA TYR A 227 -2.03 -2.56 -4.05
C TYR A 227 -3.42 -2.98 -4.53
N LYS A 228 -3.79 -2.55 -5.74
CA LYS A 228 -5.07 -2.93 -6.37
C LYS A 228 -5.02 -4.35 -6.91
N ASP A 229 -3.90 -4.69 -7.53
CA ASP A 229 -3.58 -6.00 -8.06
C ASP A 229 -2.12 -6.29 -7.71
N ALA A 230 -1.90 -7.22 -6.84
CA ALA A 230 -0.58 -7.60 -6.34
C ALA A 230 -0.30 -9.09 -6.53
N THR A 231 -1.33 -9.89 -6.83
CA THR A 231 -1.23 -11.34 -6.94
C THR A 231 -1.04 -11.82 -8.38
N GLY A 232 -0.52 -10.97 -9.27
CA GLY A 232 -0.33 -11.22 -10.69
C GLY A 232 0.27 -12.58 -11.04
N GLY A 233 -0.61 -13.58 -11.17
CA GLY A 233 -0.40 -14.90 -11.75
C GLY A 233 0.76 -15.76 -11.23
N SER A 234 0.69 -17.04 -11.46
CA SER A 234 1.54 -18.11 -10.89
C SER A 234 3.06 -18.04 -11.13
N TYR A 235 3.55 -17.02 -11.83
CA TYR A 235 4.98 -16.91 -12.13
C TYR A 235 5.76 -16.00 -11.15
N TYR A 236 5.05 -15.06 -10.47
CA TYR A 236 5.68 -14.02 -9.66
C TYR A 236 4.84 -13.56 -8.46
N ASP A 237 4.28 -14.47 -7.69
CA ASP A 237 3.47 -14.21 -6.48
C ASP A 237 4.16 -13.26 -5.48
N ASN A 238 4.50 -12.02 -5.93
CA ASN A 238 5.26 -11.04 -5.17
C ASN A 238 6.61 -11.56 -4.59
N GLU A 239 7.11 -12.70 -5.09
CA GLU A 239 8.33 -13.31 -4.56
C GLU A 239 9.59 -12.48 -4.84
N TYR A 240 9.55 -11.60 -5.85
CA TYR A 240 10.73 -10.87 -6.30
C TYR A 240 10.70 -9.38 -5.98
N LEU A 241 9.60 -8.84 -5.46
CA LEU A 241 9.50 -7.42 -5.17
C LEU A 241 10.05 -7.04 -3.79
N THR A 242 10.49 -5.79 -3.69
CA THR A 242 10.77 -5.13 -2.42
C THR A 242 9.83 -3.95 -2.23
N ALA A 243 9.28 -3.80 -1.02
CA ALA A 243 8.46 -2.67 -0.62
C ALA A 243 8.92 -2.10 0.73
N GLY A 244 8.97 -0.78 0.83
CA GLY A 244 9.40 -0.09 2.05
C GLY A 244 9.93 1.31 1.75
N ILE A 245 10.51 1.93 2.76
CA ILE A 245 11.01 3.30 2.70
C ILE A 245 12.44 3.38 3.25
N GLN A 246 13.24 4.30 2.74
CA GLN A 246 14.57 4.60 3.27
C GLN A 246 14.92 6.08 3.14
N GLY A 247 15.81 6.55 4.01
CA GLY A 247 16.32 7.91 3.96
C GLY A 247 17.56 8.12 4.83
N ILE A 248 18.22 9.26 4.66
CA ILE A 248 19.30 9.69 5.53
C ILE A 248 18.75 10.66 6.57
N ALA A 249 19.06 10.39 7.83
CA ALA A 249 18.81 11.28 8.94
C ALA A 249 19.93 11.17 9.97
N ASP A 250 20.26 12.27 10.64
CA ASP A 250 21.33 12.33 11.66
C ASP A 250 22.68 11.74 11.15
N GLY A 251 22.95 11.87 9.84
CA GLY A 251 24.16 11.36 9.19
C GLY A 251 24.21 9.85 8.95
N ALA A 252 23.13 9.14 9.20
CA ALA A 252 23.01 7.69 9.02
C ALA A 252 21.93 7.31 8.00
N GLN A 253 22.13 6.18 7.32
CA GLN A 253 21.12 5.56 6.48
C GLN A 253 20.13 4.79 7.34
N HIS A 254 18.85 5.12 7.19
CA HIS A 254 17.73 4.43 7.86
C HIS A 254 16.84 3.75 6.83
N GLY A 255 16.13 2.70 7.24
CA GLY A 255 15.15 2.02 6.40
C GLY A 255 14.07 1.35 7.23
N LEU A 256 12.92 1.15 6.59
CA LEU A 256 11.81 0.40 7.13
C LEU A 256 11.20 -0.44 6.02
N GLN A 257 11.51 -1.75 6.04
CA GLN A 257 11.09 -2.71 5.03
C GLN A 257 9.73 -3.30 5.37
N TYR A 258 8.80 -3.25 4.44
CA TYR A 258 7.54 -3.96 4.51
C TYR A 258 7.67 -5.38 3.93
N LYS A 259 8.32 -5.52 2.78
CA LYS A 259 8.56 -6.79 2.10
C LYS A 259 9.90 -6.81 1.38
N TYR A 260 10.55 -7.96 1.36
CA TYR A 260 11.71 -8.23 0.53
C TYR A 260 11.62 -9.66 -0.01
N ARG A 261 11.37 -9.79 -1.30
CA ARG A 261 11.21 -11.09 -1.98
C ARG A 261 10.22 -11.98 -1.19
N SER A 262 10.58 -13.23 -0.95
CA SER A 262 9.79 -14.17 -0.14
C SER A 262 9.80 -13.91 1.38
N THR A 263 10.32 -12.77 1.83
CA THR A 263 10.37 -12.42 3.26
C THR A 263 9.55 -11.15 3.56
N PRO A 264 8.53 -11.21 4.42
CA PRO A 264 7.92 -12.43 4.98
C PRO A 264 7.36 -13.35 3.89
N SER A 265 7.14 -14.62 4.23
CA SER A 265 6.73 -15.67 3.28
C SER A 265 5.34 -15.46 2.67
N ASN A 266 4.50 -14.62 3.29
CA ASN A 266 3.20 -14.26 2.76
C ASN A 266 3.30 -13.24 1.62
N THR A 267 2.46 -13.38 0.62
CA THR A 267 2.29 -12.41 -0.47
C THR A 267 1.57 -11.17 0.02
N ILE A 268 1.73 -10.04 -0.70
CA ILE A 268 0.84 -8.89 -0.56
C ILE A 268 -0.46 -9.28 -1.27
N ALA A 269 -1.57 -9.24 -0.56
CA ALA A 269 -2.88 -9.52 -1.14
C ALA A 269 -3.39 -8.33 -1.97
N ASP A 270 -4.30 -8.60 -2.89
CA ASP A 270 -5.06 -7.54 -3.56
C ASP A 270 -5.82 -6.72 -2.52
N GLU A 271 -6.07 -5.46 -2.84
CA GLU A 271 -6.76 -4.51 -1.97
C GLU A 271 -6.05 -4.27 -0.61
N THR A 272 -4.73 -4.47 -0.58
CA THR A 272 -3.90 -4.15 0.61
C THR A 272 -3.50 -2.68 0.60
N ALA A 273 -3.57 -2.03 1.76
CA ALA A 273 -2.97 -0.73 2.03
C ALA A 273 -1.91 -0.85 3.13
N VAL A 274 -0.79 -0.13 2.99
CA VAL A 274 0.28 -0.05 3.99
C VAL A 274 0.56 1.42 4.27
N LYS A 275 0.39 1.85 5.51
CA LYS A 275 0.62 3.24 5.90
C LYS A 275 1.90 3.36 6.73
N PHE A 276 2.82 4.21 6.27
CA PHE A 276 3.99 4.63 7.03
C PHE A 276 3.70 5.98 7.69
N VAL A 277 3.92 6.04 8.99
CA VAL A 277 3.71 7.24 9.81
C VAL A 277 5.07 7.71 10.29
N PRO A 278 5.44 9.00 10.07
CA PRO A 278 6.69 9.54 10.58
C PRO A 278 6.68 9.58 12.11
N PRO A 279 7.85 9.64 12.75
CA PRO A 279 7.92 9.93 14.18
C PRO A 279 7.26 11.29 14.47
N PRO A 280 6.72 11.50 15.67
CA PRO A 280 6.24 12.81 16.04
C PRO A 280 7.40 13.82 15.95
N PRO A 281 7.13 15.08 15.58
CA PRO A 281 8.18 16.10 15.52
C PRO A 281 8.90 16.15 16.87
N LYS A 282 10.22 16.21 16.81
CA LYS A 282 11.03 16.34 18.04
C LYS A 282 10.57 17.61 18.75
N ARG A 283 10.05 17.48 19.95
CA ARG A 283 9.70 18.63 20.78
C ARG A 283 10.99 19.41 21.06
N ASN A 284 10.94 20.71 20.87
CA ASN A 284 12.02 21.58 21.32
C ASN A 284 12.05 21.55 22.86
N ASP A 285 12.98 20.80 23.41
CA ASP A 285 13.19 20.77 24.85
C ASP A 285 13.85 22.07 25.31
N LEU A 286 13.05 23.07 25.60
CA LEU A 286 13.52 24.29 26.23
C LEU A 286 13.85 23.99 27.68
N LYS A 287 15.15 23.99 27.99
CA LYS A 287 15.64 23.81 29.36
C LYS A 287 16.07 25.14 29.94
N LEU A 288 15.44 25.54 31.05
CA LEU A 288 15.95 26.63 31.87
C LEU A 288 17.24 26.16 32.56
N SER A 289 18.40 26.60 32.04
CA SER A 289 19.71 26.12 32.51
C SER A 289 20.28 26.93 33.66
N ALA A 290 19.88 28.18 33.80
CA ALA A 290 20.27 29.04 34.93
C ALA A 290 19.20 30.08 35.22
N THR A 291 18.91 30.28 36.48
CA THR A 291 18.04 31.34 36.95
C THR A 291 18.80 32.13 38.02
N THR A 292 19.05 33.42 37.76
CA THR A 292 19.66 34.27 38.74
C THR A 292 18.56 35.02 39.48
N ILE A 293 18.40 34.70 40.77
CA ILE A 293 17.46 35.40 41.66
C ILE A 293 18.28 36.32 42.52
N PRO A 294 18.09 37.63 42.41
CA PRO A 294 18.80 38.58 43.29
C PRO A 294 18.40 38.31 44.77
N GLN A 295 19.38 38.27 45.65
CA GLN A 295 19.16 38.05 47.07
C GLN A 295 19.89 39.14 47.90
N PRO A 296 19.22 39.76 48.88
CA PRO A 296 17.80 39.64 49.20
C PRO A 296 16.87 40.43 48.26
N MET A 297 15.71 39.88 47.93
CA MET A 297 14.67 40.61 47.20
C MET A 297 14.00 41.62 48.12
N SER A 298 14.06 42.92 47.74
CA SER A 298 13.30 43.99 48.39
C SER A 298 11.99 44.20 47.65
N LEU A 299 10.88 44.32 48.37
CA LEU A 299 9.57 44.60 47.80
C LEU A 299 9.44 46.00 47.16
N ALA A 300 10.48 46.81 47.24
CA ALA A 300 10.49 48.20 46.76
C ALA A 300 11.30 48.40 45.47
N GLU A 301 11.90 47.36 44.90
CA GLU A 301 12.71 47.46 43.67
C GLU A 301 12.25 46.49 42.62
N ASP A 302 12.34 46.91 41.32
CA ASP A 302 12.11 46.05 40.17
C ASP A 302 13.25 45.03 40.07
N ASN A 303 13.02 43.82 40.52
CA ASN A 303 13.98 42.70 40.37
C ASN A 303 13.89 42.08 39.01
N ILE A 304 15.00 42.14 38.26
CA ILE A 304 15.14 41.50 36.98
C ILE A 304 15.59 40.05 37.19
N LEU A 305 14.74 39.09 36.80
CA LEU A 305 15.12 37.68 36.72
C LEU A 305 15.83 37.40 35.41
N GLY A 306 17.11 37.08 35.48
CA GLY A 306 17.87 36.60 34.32
C GLY A 306 17.69 35.09 34.17
N ALA A 307 17.31 34.68 32.97
CA ALA A 307 17.22 33.26 32.61
C ALA A 307 17.90 33.02 31.25
N THR A 308 18.63 31.92 31.16
CA THR A 308 19.15 31.43 29.88
C THR A 308 18.29 30.26 29.45
N VAL A 309 17.68 30.39 28.28
CA VAL A 309 16.91 29.31 27.66
C VAL A 309 17.80 28.64 26.60
N THR A 310 18.04 27.37 26.76
CA THR A 310 18.79 26.58 25.79
C THR A 310 17.84 25.62 25.12
N ASN A 311 17.80 25.63 23.78
CA ASN A 311 17.09 24.63 23.01
C ASN A 311 18.06 23.46 22.78
N ASN A 312 17.74 22.31 23.35
CA ASN A 312 18.48 21.06 23.16
C ASN A 312 17.84 20.16 22.06
N GLY A 313 16.81 20.64 21.40
CA GLY A 313 16.19 19.95 20.26
C GLY A 313 17.06 20.04 19.00
N VAL A 314 16.94 19.07 18.12
CA VAL A 314 17.72 19.02 16.88
C VAL A 314 17.19 20.00 15.83
N ASN A 315 15.93 20.45 15.95
CA ASN A 315 15.32 21.47 15.11
C ASN A 315 14.95 22.68 15.96
N CYS A 316 15.73 23.75 15.85
CA CYS A 316 15.31 25.05 16.33
C CYS A 316 14.40 25.68 15.28
N ASP A 317 13.10 25.47 15.35
CA ASP A 317 12.21 26.37 14.66
C ASP A 317 12.34 27.74 15.31
N THR A 318 12.76 28.71 14.52
CA THR A 318 12.71 30.14 14.86
C THR A 318 11.25 30.57 14.84
N ALA A 319 10.47 30.09 15.82
CA ALA A 319 9.19 30.72 16.13
C ALA A 319 9.50 32.00 16.89
N GLY A 320 9.30 33.14 16.18
CA GLY A 320 9.36 34.46 16.78
C GLY A 320 8.30 34.69 17.85
#